data_f83efe0a3c3694fdac8f185a3464da0d
#
_entry.id   f83efe0a3c3694fdac8f185a3464da0d
#
_cell.length_a   1.000
_cell.length_b   1.000
_cell.length_c   1.000
_cell.angle_alpha   90.00
_cell.angle_beta   90.00
_cell.angle_gamma   90.00
#
_symmetry.space_group_name_H-M   'P 1'
#
loop_
_entity.id
_entity.type
_entity.pdbx_description
1 polymer ?
#
loop_
_entity_poly.entity_id
_entity_poly.type
_entity_poly.pdbx_seq_one_letter_code
_entity_poly.pdbx_strand_id
1 'polypeptide(L)'
;MKLSEYFESATGLAILATADAEGAVNAAVYSKPHFIDEETIAFIMADRLTHHNIQQNPRAAFLFREAGEKYVGRRLYLRKTHEVRDPQLVSEMRRKKYAEVSGKYTNENKFVVYFRIEKVLPLIGDKE
;
A
#
# COMPACT_ATOMS: atom_id res chain seq x y z
N MET A 1 -20.00 -1.21 4.55
CA MET A 1 -19.13 -1.71 3.46
C MET A 1 -17.79 -2.10 4.04
N LYS A 2 -17.28 -3.24 3.66
CA LYS A 2 -15.94 -3.66 4.07
C LYS A 2 -14.88 -2.80 3.40
N LEU A 3 -13.76 -2.62 4.08
CA LEU A 3 -12.67 -1.82 3.54
C LEU A 3 -12.14 -2.39 2.23
N SER A 4 -12.03 -3.72 2.11
CA SER A 4 -11.61 -4.37 0.87
C SER A 4 -12.55 -4.05 -0.28
N GLU A 5 -13.85 -4.04 -0.03
CA GLU A 5 -14.84 -3.69 -1.04
C GLU A 5 -14.75 -2.22 -1.45
N TYR A 6 -14.50 -1.35 -0.46
CA TYR A 6 -14.29 0.06 -0.74
C TYR A 6 -13.13 0.26 -1.73
N PHE A 7 -11.98 -0.34 -1.44
CA PHE A 7 -10.81 -0.18 -2.30
C PHE A 7 -10.95 -0.90 -3.65
N GLU A 8 -11.78 -1.93 -3.72
CA GLU A 8 -12.01 -2.62 -4.98
C GLU A 8 -12.67 -1.72 -6.01
N SER A 9 -13.61 -0.88 -5.58
CA SER A 9 -14.37 -0.02 -6.48
C SER A 9 -13.85 1.41 -6.57
N ALA A 10 -13.20 1.92 -5.53
CA ALA A 10 -12.74 3.30 -5.51
C ALA A 10 -11.53 3.51 -6.41
N THR A 11 -11.49 4.67 -7.08
CA THR A 11 -10.34 5.09 -7.87
C THR A 11 -9.81 6.40 -7.30
N GLY A 12 -8.51 6.64 -7.43
CA GLY A 12 -7.94 7.85 -6.89
C GLY A 12 -6.42 7.77 -6.77
N LEU A 13 -5.88 8.70 -5.99
CA LEU A 13 -4.45 8.82 -5.73
C LEU A 13 -4.11 8.19 -4.39
N ALA A 14 -3.08 7.35 -4.39
CA ALA A 14 -2.61 6.68 -3.19
C ALA A 14 -1.16 7.08 -2.88
N ILE A 15 -0.89 7.36 -1.61
CA ILE A 15 0.43 7.74 -1.12
C ILE A 15 0.76 6.88 0.08
N LEU A 16 1.96 6.30 0.07
CA LEU A 16 2.48 5.55 1.21
C LEU A 16 3.60 6.35 1.85
N ALA A 17 3.43 6.67 3.12
CA ALA A 17 4.40 7.42 3.91
C ALA A 17 5.13 6.49 4.87
N THR A 18 6.44 6.60 4.91
CA THR A 18 7.31 5.77 5.73
C THR A 18 8.38 6.64 6.39
N ALA A 19 9.10 6.09 7.34
CA ALA A 19 10.21 6.78 7.99
C ALA A 19 11.34 5.79 8.24
N ASP A 20 12.56 6.33 8.34
CA ASP A 20 13.72 5.51 8.72
C ASP A 20 13.84 5.43 10.25
N ALA A 21 14.94 4.83 10.73
CA ALA A 21 15.16 4.66 12.17
C ALA A 21 15.33 5.97 12.92
N GLU A 22 15.71 7.03 12.23
CA GLU A 22 15.91 8.35 12.83
C GLU A 22 14.68 9.25 12.70
N GLY A 23 13.61 8.76 12.09
CA GLY A 23 12.40 9.53 11.91
C GLY A 23 12.38 10.40 10.66
N ALA A 24 13.33 10.24 9.76
CA ALA A 24 13.30 10.95 8.48
C ALA A 24 12.18 10.34 7.63
N VAL A 25 11.22 11.17 7.23
CA VAL A 25 10.00 10.71 6.58
C VAL A 25 10.09 10.82 5.07
N ASN A 26 9.36 9.95 4.39
CA ASN A 26 9.24 9.94 2.95
C ASN A 26 7.80 9.62 2.56
N ALA A 27 7.34 10.24 1.49
CA ALA A 27 6.01 9.96 0.93
C ALA A 27 6.18 9.60 -0.54
N ALA A 28 5.56 8.51 -0.95
CA ALA A 28 5.69 8.01 -2.32
C ALA A 28 4.33 7.63 -2.87
N VAL A 29 4.13 7.86 -4.16
CA VAL A 29 2.90 7.45 -4.82
C VAL A 29 2.91 5.92 -4.95
N TYR A 30 1.81 5.31 -4.56
CA TYR A 30 1.63 3.87 -4.63
C TYR A 30 0.28 3.55 -5.28
N SER A 31 0.07 2.30 -5.61
CA SER A 31 -1.23 1.82 -6.06
C SER A 31 -2.07 1.42 -4.84
N LYS A 32 -3.33 1.10 -5.08
CA LYS A 32 -4.21 0.60 -4.01
C LYS A 32 -3.64 -0.70 -3.45
N PRO A 33 -3.88 -0.97 -2.15
CA PRO A 33 -3.35 -2.18 -1.54
C PRO A 33 -4.02 -3.44 -2.08
N HIS A 34 -3.31 -4.56 -1.97
CA HIS A 34 -3.86 -5.88 -2.21
C HIS A 34 -4.35 -6.42 -0.86
N PHE A 35 -5.65 -6.69 -0.75
CA PHE A 35 -6.21 -7.21 0.49
C PHE A 35 -6.01 -8.71 0.59
N ILE A 36 -5.39 -9.15 1.69
CA ILE A 36 -5.24 -10.57 2.01
C ILE A 36 -6.45 -11.01 2.83
N ASP A 37 -6.82 -10.22 3.82
CA ASP A 37 -8.07 -10.29 4.56
C ASP A 37 -8.43 -8.86 4.99
N GLU A 38 -9.44 -8.67 5.82
CA GLU A 38 -9.88 -7.31 6.18
C GLU A 38 -8.92 -6.56 7.09
N GLU A 39 -7.94 -7.24 7.66
CA GLU A 39 -6.96 -6.61 8.56
C GLU A 39 -5.55 -6.60 7.97
N THR A 40 -5.31 -7.31 6.88
CA THR A 40 -3.97 -7.49 6.31
C THR A 40 -3.96 -7.09 4.84
N ILE A 41 -3.04 -6.20 4.51
CA ILE A 41 -2.85 -5.75 3.13
C ILE A 41 -1.40 -5.95 2.72
N ALA A 42 -1.16 -5.95 1.42
CA ALA A 42 0.18 -6.10 0.87
C ALA A 42 0.42 -5.09 -0.23
N PHE A 43 1.67 -4.66 -0.34
CA PHE A 43 2.15 -3.81 -1.42
C PHE A 43 3.32 -4.48 -2.10
N ILE A 44 3.41 -4.30 -3.41
CA ILE A 44 4.59 -4.71 -4.17
C ILE A 44 5.56 -3.56 -4.17
N MET A 45 6.76 -3.79 -3.65
CA MET A 45 7.79 -2.75 -3.53
C MET A 45 9.05 -3.10 -4.28
N ALA A 46 9.59 -2.12 -5.01
CA ALA A 46 10.95 -2.21 -5.52
C ALA A 46 11.92 -1.98 -4.36
N ASP A 47 13.18 -2.36 -4.56
CA ASP A 47 14.22 -2.15 -3.55
C ASP A 47 14.71 -0.70 -3.62
N ARG A 48 13.90 0.21 -3.07
CA ARG A 48 14.13 1.66 -3.07
C ARG A 48 13.88 2.23 -1.69
N LEU A 49 13.77 3.55 -1.60
CA LEU A 49 13.72 4.26 -0.32
C LEU A 49 12.59 3.79 0.59
N THR A 50 11.38 3.60 0.05
CA THR A 50 10.25 3.12 0.86
C THR A 50 10.55 1.77 1.49
N HIS A 51 11.10 0.84 0.70
CA HIS A 51 11.46 -0.47 1.19
C HIS A 51 12.59 -0.40 2.23
N HIS A 52 13.58 0.46 1.99
CA HIS A 52 14.66 0.66 2.97
C HIS A 52 14.12 1.19 4.29
N ASN A 53 13.19 2.13 4.23
CA ASN A 53 12.61 2.71 5.45
C ASN A 53 11.90 1.66 6.30
N ILE A 54 11.09 0.80 5.68
CA ILE A 54 10.33 -0.18 6.45
C ILE A 54 11.19 -1.35 6.96
N GLN A 55 12.42 -1.50 6.48
CA GLN A 55 13.37 -2.41 7.11
C GLN A 55 13.81 -1.86 8.48
N GLN A 56 13.83 -0.55 8.63
CA GLN A 56 14.28 0.12 9.84
C GLN A 56 13.13 0.47 10.78
N ASN A 57 11.97 0.78 10.22
CA ASN A 57 10.80 1.22 10.97
C ASN A 57 9.56 0.56 10.38
N PRO A 58 8.88 -0.32 11.14
CA PRO A 58 7.76 -1.07 10.60
C PRO A 58 6.47 -0.27 10.44
N ARG A 59 6.44 0.97 10.88
CA ARG A 59 5.23 1.78 10.81
C ARG A 59 5.15 2.54 9.49
N ALA A 60 3.93 2.62 8.95
CA ALA A 60 3.66 3.36 7.72
C ALA A 60 2.26 3.97 7.79
N ALA A 61 2.02 4.97 6.96
CA ALA A 61 0.70 5.55 6.81
C ALA A 61 0.35 5.57 5.33
N PHE A 62 -0.85 5.13 5.02
CA PHE A 62 -1.36 5.08 3.65
C PHE A 62 -2.50 6.08 3.53
N LEU A 63 -2.37 7.01 2.60
CA LEU A 63 -3.39 8.02 2.35
C LEU A 63 -3.97 7.79 0.96
N PHE A 64 -5.29 7.68 0.89
CA PHE A 64 -5.99 7.49 -0.37
C PHE A 64 -7.03 8.59 -0.54
N ARG A 65 -6.92 9.35 -1.64
CA ARG A 65 -7.88 10.37 -2.01
C ARG A 65 -8.63 9.89 -3.23
N GLU A 66 -9.95 9.80 -3.14
CA GLU A 66 -10.79 9.43 -4.27
C GLU A 66 -10.67 10.46 -5.39
N ALA A 67 -10.77 10.00 -6.62
CA ALA A 67 -10.79 10.87 -7.78
C ALA A 67 -12.03 11.77 -7.73
N GLY A 68 -11.90 12.98 -8.26
CA GLY A 68 -12.99 13.94 -8.27
C GLY A 68 -12.62 15.23 -7.58
N GLU A 69 -13.61 16.10 -7.37
CA GLU A 69 -13.38 17.43 -6.83
C GLU A 69 -13.43 17.51 -5.30
N LYS A 70 -13.98 16.49 -4.67
CA LYS A 70 -14.15 16.48 -3.22
C LYS A 70 -12.95 15.84 -2.52
N TYR A 71 -12.74 16.21 -1.28
CA TYR A 71 -11.70 15.62 -0.45
C TYR A 71 -12.29 14.47 0.36
N VAL A 72 -12.45 13.34 -0.30
CA VAL A 72 -13.01 12.12 0.28
C VAL A 72 -11.98 11.00 0.12
N GLY A 73 -11.83 10.18 1.13
CA GLY A 73 -10.90 9.06 1.07
C GLY A 73 -10.70 8.41 2.42
N ARG A 74 -9.57 7.76 2.55
CA ARG A 74 -9.22 7.01 3.77
C ARG A 74 -7.75 7.20 4.09
N ARG A 75 -7.44 7.12 5.38
CA ARG A 75 -6.06 7.01 5.86
C ARG A 75 -5.94 5.72 6.66
N LEU A 76 -4.93 4.92 6.33
CA LEU A 76 -4.69 3.67 7.04
C LEU A 76 -3.36 3.79 7.78
N TYR A 77 -3.36 3.44 9.06
CA TYR A 77 -2.13 3.36 9.84
C TYR A 77 -1.74 1.90 9.91
N LEU A 78 -0.50 1.62 9.51
CA LEU A 78 -0.05 0.28 9.17
C LEU A 78 1.18 -0.11 9.97
N ARG A 79 1.32 -1.42 10.21
CA ARG A 79 2.53 -2.00 10.77
C ARG A 79 2.95 -3.18 9.91
N LYS A 80 4.17 -3.15 9.43
CA LYS A 80 4.74 -4.25 8.65
C LYS A 80 4.79 -5.52 9.51
N THR A 81 4.34 -6.63 8.96
CA THR A 81 4.41 -7.93 9.61
C THR A 81 5.54 -8.78 9.03
N HIS A 82 5.63 -8.87 7.73
CA HIS A 82 6.67 -9.66 7.06
C HIS A 82 6.74 -9.27 5.58
N GLU A 83 7.70 -9.84 4.89
CA GLU A 83 7.81 -9.66 3.44
C GLU A 83 8.33 -10.93 2.80
N VAL A 84 8.04 -11.11 1.52
CA VAL A 84 8.56 -12.20 0.73
C VAL A 84 9.10 -11.66 -0.58
N ARG A 85 10.12 -12.34 -1.11
CA ARG A 85 10.68 -12.02 -2.42
C ARG A 85 10.39 -13.20 -3.32
N ASP A 86 9.31 -13.11 -4.06
CA ASP A 86 8.81 -14.19 -4.90
C ASP A 86 8.30 -13.61 -6.22
N PRO A 87 9.11 -13.71 -7.30
CA PRO A 87 8.70 -13.14 -8.59
C PRO A 87 7.40 -13.73 -9.13
N GLN A 88 7.13 -14.99 -8.84
CA GLN A 88 5.90 -15.62 -9.30
C GLN A 88 4.69 -15.05 -8.58
N LEU A 89 4.78 -14.87 -7.27
CA LEU A 89 3.71 -14.25 -6.48
C LEU A 89 3.45 -12.82 -6.95
N VAL A 90 4.51 -12.05 -7.20
CA VAL A 90 4.39 -10.69 -7.73
C VAL A 90 3.64 -10.71 -9.06
N SER A 91 3.99 -11.63 -9.93
CA SER A 91 3.35 -11.79 -11.24
C SER A 91 1.86 -12.10 -11.09
N GLU A 92 1.52 -13.01 -10.20
CA GLU A 92 0.12 -13.39 -9.95
C GLU A 92 -0.69 -12.23 -9.40
N MET A 93 -0.14 -11.47 -8.44
CA MET A 93 -0.80 -10.33 -7.85
C MET A 93 -1.03 -9.23 -8.89
N ARG A 94 -0.06 -8.99 -9.76
CA ARG A 94 -0.19 -8.00 -10.84
C ARG A 94 -1.23 -8.40 -11.85
N ARG A 95 -1.31 -9.68 -12.21
CA ARG A 95 -2.32 -10.15 -13.17
C ARG A 95 -3.74 -9.96 -12.66
N LYS A 96 -3.97 -10.13 -11.37
CA LYS A 96 -5.28 -9.88 -10.80
C LYS A 96 -5.72 -8.43 -10.93
N LYS A 97 -4.77 -7.51 -10.87
CA LYS A 97 -5.05 -6.08 -10.81
C LYS A 97 -4.77 -5.37 -12.13
N TYR A 98 -3.80 -5.84 -12.90
CA TYR A 98 -3.32 -5.20 -14.11
C TYR A 98 -3.08 -6.24 -15.21
N ALA A 99 -4.12 -6.97 -15.58
CA ALA A 99 -4.00 -8.09 -16.51
C ALA A 99 -3.40 -7.69 -17.86
N GLU A 100 -3.58 -6.45 -18.29
CA GLU A 100 -3.15 -5.98 -19.61
C GLU A 100 -1.72 -5.44 -19.64
N VAL A 101 -1.07 -5.29 -18.49
CA VAL A 101 0.30 -4.76 -18.44
C VAL A 101 1.33 -5.83 -18.14
N SER A 102 0.94 -7.08 -18.20
CA SER A 102 1.87 -8.19 -18.00
C SER A 102 2.96 -8.15 -19.08
N GLY A 103 4.21 -8.30 -18.68
CA GLY A 103 5.35 -8.27 -19.58
C GLY A 103 6.07 -6.94 -19.71
N LYS A 104 5.47 -5.84 -19.28
CA LYS A 104 6.13 -4.53 -19.28
C LYS A 104 7.08 -4.34 -18.11
N TYR A 105 6.88 -5.08 -17.03
CA TYR A 105 7.64 -4.90 -15.80
C TYR A 105 8.34 -6.18 -15.43
N THR A 106 9.59 -6.07 -14.98
CA THR A 106 10.26 -7.21 -14.39
C THR A 106 9.77 -7.41 -12.97
N ASN A 107 9.71 -8.65 -12.52
CA ASN A 107 9.34 -8.98 -11.14
C ASN A 107 10.55 -9.28 -10.28
N GLU A 108 11.75 -9.19 -10.89
CA GLU A 108 13.01 -9.38 -10.17
C GLU A 108 13.23 -8.21 -9.23
N ASN A 109 13.81 -8.48 -8.07
CA ASN A 109 14.10 -7.48 -7.05
C ASN A 109 12.87 -6.73 -6.57
N LYS A 110 11.71 -7.38 -6.63
CA LYS A 110 10.47 -6.87 -6.04
C LYS A 110 10.15 -7.66 -4.79
N PHE A 111 9.55 -6.98 -3.84
CA PHE A 111 9.14 -7.58 -2.59
C PHE A 111 7.64 -7.45 -2.44
N VAL A 112 7.00 -8.47 -1.90
CA VAL A 112 5.61 -8.37 -1.43
C VAL A 112 5.71 -8.11 0.06
N VAL A 113 5.30 -6.92 0.49
CA VAL A 113 5.42 -6.48 1.87
C VAL A 113 4.05 -6.45 2.49
N TYR A 114 3.89 -7.16 3.60
CA TYR A 114 2.61 -7.33 4.28
C TYR A 114 2.52 -6.42 5.48
N PHE A 115 1.35 -5.79 5.63
CA PHE A 115 1.06 -4.87 6.72
C PHE A 115 -0.24 -5.24 7.39
N ARG A 116 -0.26 -5.07 8.70
CA ARG A 116 -1.49 -5.10 9.47
C ARG A 116 -2.06 -3.70 9.55
N ILE A 117 -3.38 -3.58 9.34
CA ILE A 117 -4.09 -2.31 9.49
C ILE A 117 -4.38 -2.11 10.97
N GLU A 118 -3.79 -1.08 11.57
CA GLU A 118 -3.97 -0.77 12.98
C GLU A 118 -5.07 0.24 13.23
N LYS A 119 -5.32 1.13 12.26
CA LYS A 119 -6.30 2.20 12.42
C LYS A 119 -6.75 2.69 11.05
N VAL A 120 -8.03 3.03 10.95
CA VAL A 120 -8.62 3.61 9.74
C VAL A 120 -9.23 4.96 10.12
N LEU A 121 -8.87 6.00 9.38
CA LEU A 121 -9.41 7.33 9.56
C LEU A 121 -9.99 7.84 8.23
N PRO A 122 -10.92 8.81 8.30
CA PRO A 122 -11.33 9.50 7.08
C PRO A 122 -10.17 10.30 6.50
N LEU A 123 -10.30 10.76 5.26
CA LEU A 123 -9.24 11.54 4.64
C LEU A 123 -8.94 12.81 5.43
N ILE A 124 -9.98 13.46 5.92
CA ILE A 124 -9.86 14.72 6.66
C ILE A 124 -10.43 14.52 8.07
N GLY A 125 -9.71 15.04 9.05
CA GLY A 125 -10.11 14.93 10.44
C GLY A 125 -9.76 13.58 11.05
N ASP A 126 -10.21 13.35 12.26
CA ASP A 126 -9.92 12.13 13.01
C ASP A 126 -11.20 11.43 13.50
N LYS A 127 -12.35 11.91 13.08
CA LYS A 127 -13.64 11.33 13.44
C LYS A 127 -14.47 11.09 12.19
N GLU A 128 -15.25 10.04 12.23
CA GLU A 128 -16.17 9.71 11.15
C GLU A 128 -17.40 10.62 11.15
#